data_42a78033649e0c1bf18065af62b3c4ef
#
_entry.id   42a78033649e0c1bf18065af62b3c4ef
#
_cell.length_a   1.000
_cell.length_b   1.000
_cell.length_c   1.000
_cell.angle_alpha   90.00
_cell.angle_beta   90.00
_cell.angle_gamma   90.00
#
_symmetry.space_group_name_H-M   'P 1'
#
loop_
_entity.id
_entity.type
_entity.pdbx_description
1 polymer ?
#
loop_
_entity_poly.entity_id
_entity_poly.type
_entity_poly.pdbx_seq_one_letter_code
_entity_poly.pdbx_strand_id
1 'polypeptide(L)'
;GPCGPCSEIHFDLGEERDNLRGTDHVCGVNGECTRYLELWNNVFIQYNLFDDGRLEPLPQKHVDTGMGFERIVSVLQGVDSNYKTDLFAGSLEVLRSLTGQSEKEMLDNFTPYRVVCDHVRSAAFLIADGVVPGNAGRNYVARMIIRRAARFGSKIGLNDPFLAKVAQAVINYYGDFYPELKKAQPAILDNLTREEIRFARTVEAGTAHLENLLADLKSSNSPILDGGKAFDLYATYGLPFEISRDIAREQGLDVDEIAFNEAKEKHALASGGGKAMGKLGGEDAEFFAEILKDLQGKGK
;
A
#
# COMPACT_ATOMS: atom_id res chain seq x y z
N GLY A 1 -6.47 -25.01 -5.15
CA GLY A 1 -5.21 -24.72 -4.45
C GLY A 1 -5.16 -25.33 -3.06
N PRO A 2 -4.00 -25.33 -2.36
CA PRO A 2 -3.86 -25.85 -1.00
C PRO A 2 -4.78 -25.12 -0.03
N CYS A 3 -5.48 -25.84 0.86
CA CYS A 3 -6.43 -25.28 1.82
C CYS A 3 -6.63 -26.21 3.02
N GLY A 4 -7.33 -25.68 4.04
CA GLY A 4 -7.71 -26.41 5.23
C GLY A 4 -8.42 -25.51 6.25
N PRO A 5 -8.85 -26.07 7.39
CA PRO A 5 -9.42 -25.29 8.47
C PRO A 5 -8.38 -24.32 9.05
N CYS A 6 -8.84 -23.20 9.60
CA CYS A 6 -7.97 -22.27 10.32
C CYS A 6 -8.42 -22.08 11.77
N SER A 7 -7.50 -21.61 12.61
CA SER A 7 -7.80 -21.07 13.93
C SER A 7 -7.08 -19.73 14.10
N GLU A 8 -7.70 -18.84 14.86
CA GLU A 8 -7.20 -17.48 15.04
C GLU A 8 -7.07 -17.17 16.53
N ILE A 9 -6.10 -16.33 16.87
CA ILE A 9 -5.95 -15.77 18.22
C ILE A 9 -6.35 -14.31 18.13
N HIS A 10 -7.38 -13.96 18.88
CA HIS A 10 -7.88 -12.60 19.00
C HIS A 10 -7.63 -12.05 20.40
N PHE A 11 -7.35 -10.76 20.47
CA PHE A 11 -7.25 -10.03 21.71
C PHE A 11 -8.51 -9.18 21.92
N ASP A 12 -9.15 -9.29 23.09
CA ASP A 12 -10.28 -8.45 23.45
C ASP A 12 -9.76 -7.09 23.95
N LEU A 13 -9.99 -6.04 23.17
CA LEU A 13 -9.59 -4.67 23.48
C LEU A 13 -10.51 -3.98 24.50
N GLY A 14 -11.59 -4.64 24.92
CA GLY A 14 -12.58 -4.11 25.84
C GLY A 14 -13.81 -3.50 25.16
N GLU A 15 -14.89 -3.38 25.92
CA GLU A 15 -16.17 -2.89 25.42
C GLU A 15 -16.12 -1.44 24.90
N GLU A 16 -15.23 -0.63 25.43
CA GLU A 16 -15.02 0.76 25.01
C GLU A 16 -14.42 0.88 23.60
N ARG A 17 -13.85 -0.21 23.07
CA ARG A 17 -13.33 -0.27 21.70
C ARG A 17 -14.36 -0.74 20.68
N ASP A 18 -15.55 -1.07 21.11
CA ASP A 18 -16.66 -1.39 20.22
C ASP A 18 -17.21 -0.11 19.58
N ASN A 19 -16.81 0.14 18.33
CA ASN A 19 -17.22 1.32 17.55
C ASN A 19 -18.70 1.28 17.11
N LEU A 20 -19.38 0.14 17.29
CA LEU A 20 -20.80 -0.06 16.99
C LEU A 20 -21.65 -0.16 18.25
N ARG A 21 -21.08 0.11 19.43
CA ARG A 21 -21.79 0.06 20.71
C ARG A 21 -23.06 0.92 20.69
N GLY A 22 -24.18 0.33 21.09
CA GLY A 22 -25.48 0.98 21.07
C GLY A 22 -26.26 0.87 19.75
N THR A 23 -25.72 0.16 18.78
CA THR A 23 -26.45 -0.26 17.56
C THR A 23 -26.96 -1.70 17.71
N ASP A 24 -27.80 -2.15 16.77
CA ASP A 24 -28.31 -3.53 16.74
C ASP A 24 -27.29 -4.45 16.03
N HIS A 25 -26.09 -4.61 16.63
CA HIS A 25 -25.04 -5.50 16.12
C HIS A 25 -24.72 -6.60 17.14
N VAL A 26 -24.22 -7.73 16.68
CA VAL A 26 -23.69 -8.80 17.53
C VAL A 26 -22.19 -8.63 17.67
N CYS A 27 -21.75 -8.16 18.86
CA CYS A 27 -20.34 -8.05 19.17
C CYS A 27 -19.71 -9.44 19.35
N GLY A 28 -18.74 -9.80 18.52
CA GLY A 28 -18.06 -11.09 18.57
C GLY A 28 -16.78 -11.12 17.74
N VAL A 29 -16.03 -12.20 17.89
CA VAL A 29 -14.85 -12.47 17.07
C VAL A 29 -15.28 -12.58 15.60
N ASN A 30 -14.49 -11.98 14.69
CA ASN A 30 -14.79 -11.87 13.25
C ASN A 30 -16.12 -11.14 12.95
N GLY A 31 -16.62 -10.36 13.92
CA GLY A 31 -17.76 -9.48 13.74
C GLY A 31 -17.38 -8.15 13.09
N GLU A 32 -18.36 -7.24 12.99
CA GLU A 32 -18.18 -5.94 12.34
C GLU A 32 -17.52 -4.88 13.25
N CYS A 33 -17.51 -5.11 14.58
CA CYS A 33 -16.98 -4.14 15.55
C CYS A 33 -15.46 -4.27 15.73
N THR A 34 -14.85 -3.20 16.24
CA THR A 34 -13.39 -3.09 16.42
C THR A 34 -12.88 -3.61 17.78
N ARG A 35 -13.74 -4.31 18.57
CA ARG A 35 -13.40 -4.81 19.89
C ARG A 35 -12.36 -5.93 19.85
N TYR A 36 -12.53 -6.90 18.93
CA TYR A 36 -11.66 -8.06 18.85
C TYR A 36 -10.61 -7.87 17.78
N LEU A 37 -9.35 -7.79 18.20
CA LEU A 37 -8.20 -7.63 17.31
C LEU A 37 -7.59 -9.00 17.01
N GLU A 38 -7.67 -9.45 15.77
CA GLU A 38 -6.96 -10.63 15.32
C GLU A 38 -5.46 -10.39 15.39
N LEU A 39 -4.74 -11.24 16.14
CA LEU A 39 -3.29 -11.20 16.29
C LEU A 39 -2.59 -12.23 15.42
N TRP A 40 -3.14 -13.45 15.37
CA TRP A 40 -2.47 -14.59 14.76
C TRP A 40 -3.47 -15.50 14.06
N ASN A 41 -3.19 -15.85 12.80
CA ASN A 41 -3.95 -16.82 12.03
C ASN A 41 -3.08 -18.06 11.78
N ASN A 42 -3.66 -19.25 11.98
CA ASN A 42 -3.02 -20.53 11.73
C ASN A 42 -3.90 -21.35 10.78
N VAL A 43 -3.43 -21.58 9.56
CA VAL A 43 -4.13 -22.40 8.56
C VAL A 43 -3.54 -23.79 8.52
N PHE A 44 -4.37 -24.79 8.79
CA PHE A 44 -3.98 -26.20 8.78
C PHE A 44 -4.21 -26.81 7.40
N ILE A 45 -3.25 -26.60 6.50
CA ILE A 45 -3.34 -27.04 5.10
C ILE A 45 -3.32 -28.58 5.04
N GLN A 46 -4.44 -29.16 4.64
CA GLN A 46 -4.65 -30.62 4.60
C GLN A 46 -5.16 -31.10 3.25
N TYR A 47 -5.71 -30.20 2.44
CA TYR A 47 -6.41 -30.51 1.19
C TYR A 47 -5.93 -29.65 0.05
N ASN A 48 -6.16 -30.13 -1.18
CA ASN A 48 -6.11 -29.35 -2.39
C ASN A 48 -7.53 -29.16 -2.93
N LEU A 49 -7.98 -27.91 -3.06
CA LEU A 49 -9.26 -27.54 -3.67
C LEU A 49 -9.04 -27.31 -5.17
N PHE A 50 -9.76 -28.06 -6.00
CA PHE A 50 -9.79 -27.94 -7.44
C PHE A 50 -10.90 -26.98 -7.90
N ASP A 51 -10.82 -26.53 -9.16
CA ASP A 51 -11.78 -25.58 -9.73
C ASP A 51 -13.20 -26.15 -9.83
N ASP A 52 -13.35 -27.48 -9.87
CA ASP A 52 -14.62 -28.20 -9.83
C ASP A 52 -15.21 -28.37 -8.42
N GLY A 53 -14.58 -27.78 -7.40
CA GLY A 53 -14.99 -27.87 -5.99
C GLY A 53 -14.55 -29.14 -5.27
N ARG A 54 -13.83 -30.04 -5.91
CA ARG A 54 -13.34 -31.29 -5.32
C ARG A 54 -12.21 -31.01 -4.34
N LEU A 55 -12.27 -31.64 -3.17
CA LEU A 55 -11.23 -31.60 -2.13
C LEU A 55 -10.49 -32.93 -2.08
N GLU A 56 -9.19 -32.90 -2.33
CA GLU A 56 -8.34 -34.09 -2.18
C GLU A 56 -7.34 -33.91 -1.04
N PRO A 57 -7.14 -34.92 -0.18
CA PRO A 57 -6.14 -34.85 0.86
C PRO A 57 -4.73 -34.66 0.28
N LEU A 58 -3.95 -33.77 0.89
CA LEU A 58 -2.53 -33.65 0.55
C LEU A 58 -1.72 -34.82 1.11
N PRO A 59 -0.64 -35.23 0.42
CA PRO A 59 0.25 -36.29 0.88
C PRO A 59 0.90 -35.98 2.23
N GLN A 60 1.12 -34.69 2.50
CA GLN A 60 1.65 -34.17 3.76
C GLN A 60 0.77 -32.97 4.21
N LYS A 61 0.62 -32.89 5.54
CA LYS A 61 -0.09 -31.75 6.17
C LYS A 61 0.91 -30.66 6.51
N HIS A 62 0.48 -29.41 6.36
CA HIS A 62 1.30 -28.23 6.62
C HIS A 62 0.53 -27.26 7.53
N VAL A 63 1.27 -26.40 8.21
CA VAL A 63 0.71 -25.26 8.91
C VAL A 63 1.27 -24.01 8.26
N ASP A 64 0.38 -23.19 7.70
CA ASP A 64 0.70 -21.83 7.25
C ASP A 64 0.23 -20.87 8.32
N THR A 65 1.13 -20.08 8.87
CA THR A 65 0.84 -19.22 10.02
C THR A 65 1.31 -17.79 9.77
N GLY A 66 0.46 -16.83 10.15
CA GLY A 66 0.77 -15.40 10.03
C GLY A 66 0.35 -14.63 11.28
N MET A 67 1.28 -13.89 11.87
CA MET A 67 1.03 -13.03 13.02
C MET A 67 1.29 -11.58 12.66
N GLY A 68 0.35 -10.68 13.01
CA GLY A 68 0.51 -9.24 12.82
C GLY A 68 1.54 -8.67 13.79
N PHE A 69 2.75 -8.37 13.28
CA PHE A 69 3.84 -7.86 14.11
C PHE A 69 3.45 -6.58 14.85
N GLU A 70 2.94 -5.58 14.13
CA GLU A 70 2.50 -4.32 14.74
C GLU A 70 1.32 -4.50 15.69
N ARG A 71 0.42 -5.46 15.40
CA ARG A 71 -0.73 -5.76 16.26
C ARG A 71 -0.26 -6.32 17.61
N ILE A 72 0.63 -7.31 17.62
CA ILE A 72 1.14 -7.88 18.88
C ILE A 72 1.97 -6.84 19.65
N VAL A 73 2.79 -6.02 18.98
CA VAL A 73 3.55 -4.96 19.64
C VAL A 73 2.62 -3.93 20.27
N SER A 74 1.54 -3.52 19.61
CA SER A 74 0.57 -2.56 20.18
C SER A 74 -0.10 -3.11 21.45
N VAL A 75 -0.44 -4.40 21.46
CA VAL A 75 -1.00 -5.06 22.65
C VAL A 75 0.03 -5.12 23.79
N LEU A 76 1.27 -5.51 23.50
CA LEU A 76 2.33 -5.62 24.51
C LEU A 76 2.72 -4.25 25.09
N GLN A 77 2.66 -3.19 24.30
CA GLN A 77 2.93 -1.82 24.75
C GLN A 77 1.70 -1.13 25.35
N GLY A 78 0.52 -1.76 25.32
CA GLY A 78 -0.71 -1.21 25.89
C GLY A 78 -1.21 0.05 25.18
N VAL A 79 -0.93 0.19 23.86
CA VAL A 79 -1.36 1.33 23.05
C VAL A 79 -2.56 0.98 22.17
N ASP A 80 -3.34 1.99 21.83
CA ASP A 80 -4.61 1.85 21.11
C ASP A 80 -4.48 1.89 19.58
N SER A 81 -3.23 1.95 19.08
CA SER A 81 -2.94 1.97 17.64
C SER A 81 -1.54 1.43 17.37
N ASN A 82 -1.40 0.66 16.28
CA ASN A 82 -0.10 0.20 15.77
C ASN A 82 0.90 1.36 15.57
N TYR A 83 0.38 2.52 15.18
CA TYR A 83 1.19 3.71 14.90
C TYR A 83 1.63 4.47 16.17
N LYS A 84 1.09 4.14 17.34
CA LYS A 84 1.53 4.70 18.63
C LYS A 84 2.60 3.85 19.32
N THR A 85 3.05 2.78 18.67
CA THR A 85 4.16 1.96 19.14
C THR A 85 5.51 2.65 18.90
N ASP A 86 6.56 2.16 19.53
CA ASP A 86 7.95 2.60 19.30
C ASP A 86 8.41 2.39 17.86
N LEU A 87 7.80 1.46 17.12
CA LEU A 87 8.07 1.20 15.71
C LEU A 87 7.92 2.43 14.81
N PHE A 88 7.05 3.36 15.17
CA PHE A 88 6.77 4.57 14.40
C PHE A 88 7.15 5.87 15.13
N ALA A 89 7.53 5.79 16.40
CA ALA A 89 7.76 6.96 17.25
C ALA A 89 8.75 7.97 16.64
N GLY A 90 9.90 7.48 16.13
CA GLY A 90 10.90 8.33 15.50
C GLY A 90 10.41 9.02 14.22
N SER A 91 9.63 8.32 13.38
CA SER A 91 9.05 8.89 12.16
C SER A 91 7.97 9.92 12.46
N LEU A 92 7.12 9.67 13.47
CA LEU A 92 6.10 10.62 13.92
C LEU A 92 6.72 11.88 14.50
N GLU A 93 7.81 11.75 15.29
CA GLU A 93 8.51 12.90 15.87
C GLU A 93 9.12 13.79 14.78
N VAL A 94 9.73 13.20 13.73
CA VAL A 94 10.22 13.96 12.58
C VAL A 94 9.07 14.72 11.91
N LEU A 95 7.92 14.08 11.64
CA LEU A 95 6.78 14.75 11.03
C LEU A 95 6.22 15.87 11.91
N ARG A 96 6.11 15.64 13.20
CA ARG A 96 5.66 16.64 14.18
C ARG A 96 6.60 17.85 14.20
N SER A 97 7.90 17.61 14.21
CA SER A 97 8.91 18.68 14.12
C SER A 97 8.82 19.48 12.82
N LEU A 98 8.56 18.83 11.69
CA LEU A 98 8.44 19.49 10.39
C LEU A 98 7.16 20.32 10.25
N THR A 99 6.05 19.85 10.83
CA THR A 99 4.76 20.56 10.79
C THR A 99 4.64 21.64 11.86
N GLY A 100 5.44 21.58 12.92
CA GLY A 100 5.33 22.44 14.08
C GLY A 100 4.08 22.19 14.94
N GLN A 101 3.33 21.10 14.67
CA GLN A 101 2.09 20.77 15.38
C GLN A 101 2.39 20.14 16.73
N SER A 102 1.54 20.42 17.70
CA SER A 102 1.51 19.73 18.98
C SER A 102 1.08 18.26 18.81
N GLU A 103 1.37 17.43 19.77
CA GLU A 103 0.92 16.03 19.78
C GLU A 103 -0.60 15.92 19.68
N LYS A 104 -1.33 16.80 20.35
CA LYS A 104 -2.80 16.83 20.30
C LYS A 104 -3.31 17.12 18.89
N GLU A 105 -2.79 18.16 18.23
CA GLU A 105 -3.17 18.50 16.86
C GLU A 105 -2.84 17.38 15.88
N MET A 106 -1.69 16.73 16.03
CA MET A 106 -1.33 15.54 15.25
C MET A 106 -2.35 14.41 15.46
N LEU A 107 -2.72 14.10 16.70
CA LEU A 107 -3.66 13.01 17.00
C LEU A 107 -5.09 13.34 16.55
N ASP A 108 -5.51 14.60 16.61
CA ASP A 108 -6.83 15.05 16.11
C ASP A 108 -6.95 14.88 14.58
N ASN A 109 -5.82 14.90 13.85
CA ASN A 109 -5.75 14.64 12.39
C ASN A 109 -4.71 13.55 12.07
N PHE A 110 -4.82 12.38 12.69
CA PHE A 110 -3.77 11.37 12.70
C PHE A 110 -3.59 10.61 11.37
N THR A 111 -4.61 10.58 10.52
CA THR A 111 -4.57 9.77 9.27
C THR A 111 -3.42 10.15 8.34
N PRO A 112 -3.13 11.42 8.01
CA PRO A 112 -1.97 11.78 7.19
C PRO A 112 -0.64 11.29 7.77
N TYR A 113 -0.44 11.43 9.07
CA TYR A 113 0.76 10.99 9.76
C TYR A 113 0.96 9.48 9.65
N ARG A 114 -0.10 8.70 9.87
CA ARG A 114 -0.06 7.24 9.72
C ARG A 114 0.33 6.82 8.30
N VAL A 115 -0.32 7.42 7.30
CA VAL A 115 -0.05 7.10 5.89
C VAL A 115 1.40 7.42 5.53
N VAL A 116 1.90 8.59 5.92
CA VAL A 116 3.30 8.97 5.62
C VAL A 116 4.27 8.00 6.29
N CYS A 117 4.14 7.72 7.59
CA CYS A 117 5.04 6.83 8.31
C CYS A 117 5.05 5.40 7.73
N ASP A 118 3.87 4.84 7.46
CA ASP A 118 3.71 3.51 6.90
C ASP A 118 4.35 3.40 5.49
N HIS A 119 4.02 4.33 4.62
CA HIS A 119 4.45 4.29 3.23
C HIS A 119 5.94 4.61 3.08
N VAL A 120 6.49 5.52 3.88
CA VAL A 120 7.92 5.81 3.86
C VAL A 120 8.72 4.63 4.39
N ARG A 121 8.27 3.96 5.46
CA ARG A 121 8.89 2.73 5.95
C ARG A 121 8.89 1.66 4.86
N SER A 122 7.74 1.39 4.28
CA SER A 122 7.60 0.40 3.21
C SER A 122 8.48 0.73 1.99
N ALA A 123 8.51 1.99 1.57
CA ALA A 123 9.34 2.43 0.45
C ALA A 123 10.84 2.30 0.75
N ALA A 124 11.28 2.59 1.98
CA ALA A 124 12.68 2.44 2.39
C ALA A 124 13.14 0.98 2.27
N PHE A 125 12.34 0.03 2.76
CA PHE A 125 12.65 -1.40 2.63
C PHE A 125 12.59 -1.87 1.17
N LEU A 126 11.58 -1.48 0.40
CA LEU A 126 11.49 -1.83 -1.02
C LEU A 126 12.72 -1.37 -1.81
N ILE A 127 13.18 -0.13 -1.56
CA ILE A 127 14.37 0.40 -2.25
C ILE A 127 15.63 -0.32 -1.78
N ALA A 128 15.75 -0.66 -0.49
CA ALA A 128 16.85 -1.46 0.03
C ALA A 128 16.94 -2.84 -0.66
N ASP A 129 15.79 -3.44 -0.97
CA ASP A 129 15.65 -4.70 -1.70
C ASP A 129 15.78 -4.54 -3.24
N GLY A 130 16.15 -3.35 -3.74
CA GLY A 130 16.39 -3.07 -5.15
C GLY A 130 15.12 -2.72 -5.96
N VAL A 131 13.97 -2.51 -5.32
CA VAL A 131 12.74 -2.09 -6.00
C VAL A 131 12.69 -0.57 -6.07
N VAL A 132 13.11 -0.01 -7.20
CA VAL A 132 13.08 1.45 -7.43
C VAL A 132 11.76 1.92 -8.05
N PRO A 133 11.33 3.18 -7.81
CA PRO A 133 10.11 3.72 -8.40
C PRO A 133 10.10 3.65 -9.93
N GLY A 134 9.06 3.05 -10.50
CA GLY A 134 8.97 2.82 -11.96
C GLY A 134 7.53 2.87 -12.50
N ASN A 135 7.34 2.48 -13.76
CA ASN A 135 6.05 2.56 -14.47
C ASN A 135 5.29 1.23 -14.51
N ALA A 136 5.90 0.12 -14.11
CA ALA A 136 5.31 -1.21 -14.24
C ALA A 136 5.64 -2.12 -13.06
N GLY A 137 4.80 -3.12 -12.82
CA GLY A 137 4.97 -4.15 -11.82
C GLY A 137 5.22 -3.62 -10.41
N ARG A 138 6.12 -4.28 -9.68
CA ARG A 138 6.49 -3.89 -8.31
C ARG A 138 7.07 -2.47 -8.20
N ASN A 139 7.73 -2.00 -9.26
CA ASN A 139 8.31 -0.66 -9.30
C ASN A 139 7.20 0.42 -9.36
N TYR A 140 6.06 0.12 -10.02
CA TYR A 140 4.89 1.00 -10.00
C TYR A 140 4.27 1.08 -8.60
N VAL A 141 4.19 -0.04 -7.89
CA VAL A 141 3.69 -0.06 -6.50
C VAL A 141 4.58 0.82 -5.61
N ALA A 142 5.91 0.69 -5.71
CA ALA A 142 6.84 1.55 -4.98
C ALA A 142 6.61 3.04 -5.29
N ARG A 143 6.46 3.39 -6.56
CA ARG A 143 6.13 4.76 -6.98
C ARG A 143 4.82 5.26 -6.39
N MET A 144 3.78 4.44 -6.42
CA MET A 144 2.44 4.79 -5.95
C MET A 144 2.42 5.08 -4.44
N ILE A 145 3.06 4.25 -3.61
CA ILE A 145 3.11 4.49 -2.16
C ILE A 145 3.92 5.74 -1.81
N ILE A 146 5.03 6.03 -2.53
CA ILE A 146 5.81 7.26 -2.33
C ILE A 146 4.96 8.50 -2.67
N ARG A 147 4.27 8.49 -3.80
CA ARG A 147 3.39 9.59 -4.21
C ARG A 147 2.22 9.78 -3.25
N ARG A 148 1.66 8.70 -2.74
CA ARG A 148 0.59 8.77 -1.75
C ARG A 148 1.11 9.38 -0.44
N ALA A 149 2.31 9.00 0.02
CA ALA A 149 2.94 9.62 1.18
C ALA A 149 3.14 11.13 0.99
N ALA A 150 3.69 11.55 -0.17
CA ALA A 150 3.87 12.97 -0.49
C ALA A 150 2.54 13.74 -0.49
N ARG A 151 1.49 13.19 -1.10
CA ARG A 151 0.15 13.80 -1.08
C ARG A 151 -0.41 13.96 0.34
N PHE A 152 -0.26 12.94 1.19
CA PHE A 152 -0.73 13.04 2.57
C PHE A 152 0.11 14.02 3.41
N GLY A 153 1.39 14.20 3.07
CA GLY A 153 2.23 15.24 3.65
C GLY A 153 1.73 16.65 3.32
N SER A 154 1.30 16.89 2.08
CA SER A 154 0.74 18.20 1.71
C SER A 154 -0.55 18.53 2.48
N LYS A 155 -1.34 17.54 2.90
CA LYS A 155 -2.54 17.75 3.74
C LYS A 155 -2.23 18.24 5.17
N ILE A 156 -0.99 18.07 5.61
CA ILE A 156 -0.49 18.58 6.90
C ILE A 156 0.51 19.73 6.72
N GLY A 157 0.50 20.38 5.53
CA GLY A 157 1.28 21.57 5.25
C GLY A 157 2.71 21.33 4.77
N LEU A 158 3.13 20.10 4.50
CA LEU A 158 4.46 19.76 3.99
C LEU A 158 4.45 19.80 2.46
N ASN A 159 4.82 20.93 1.88
CA ASN A 159 4.84 21.15 0.43
C ASN A 159 6.26 21.06 -0.18
N ASP A 160 7.31 21.20 0.63
CA ASP A 160 8.69 20.95 0.23
C ASP A 160 9.06 19.49 0.43
N PRO A 161 10.08 18.95 -0.28
CA PRO A 161 10.51 17.56 -0.12
C PRO A 161 10.88 17.22 1.33
N PHE A 162 10.22 16.22 1.91
CA PHE A 162 10.37 15.83 3.31
C PHE A 162 10.51 14.32 3.54
N LEU A 163 10.11 13.48 2.55
CA LEU A 163 10.06 12.02 2.72
C LEU A 163 11.41 11.42 3.10
N ALA A 164 12.50 11.97 2.54
CA ALA A 164 13.85 11.54 2.88
C ALA A 164 14.20 11.77 4.37
N LYS A 165 13.68 12.83 4.99
CA LYS A 165 13.90 13.10 6.43
C LYS A 165 13.19 12.05 7.29
N VAL A 166 11.98 11.66 6.91
CA VAL A 166 11.23 10.58 7.58
C VAL A 166 11.92 9.23 7.37
N ALA A 167 12.41 8.95 6.15
CA ALA A 167 13.16 7.74 5.85
C ALA A 167 14.46 7.63 6.65
N GLN A 168 15.12 8.76 6.93
CA GLN A 168 16.30 8.75 7.81
C GLN A 168 15.97 8.25 9.21
N ALA A 169 14.80 8.60 9.77
CA ALA A 169 14.35 8.07 11.06
C ALA A 169 14.11 6.55 10.99
N VAL A 170 13.52 6.07 9.89
CA VAL A 170 13.36 4.63 9.64
C VAL A 170 14.71 3.92 9.60
N ILE A 171 15.67 4.44 8.83
CA ILE A 171 17.02 3.86 8.73
C ILE A 171 17.73 3.85 10.09
N ASN A 172 17.60 4.91 10.87
CA ASN A 172 18.21 5.01 12.19
C ASN A 172 17.63 3.99 13.17
N TYR A 173 16.31 3.77 13.15
CA TYR A 173 15.63 2.85 14.06
C TYR A 173 15.84 1.39 13.67
N TYR A 174 15.67 1.06 12.39
CA TYR A 174 15.69 -0.33 11.92
C TYR A 174 17.06 -0.81 11.46
N GLY A 175 17.99 0.09 11.14
CA GLY A 175 19.22 -0.23 10.44
C GLY A 175 20.23 -1.08 11.24
N ASP A 176 20.07 -1.25 12.55
CA ASP A 176 20.88 -2.18 13.34
C ASP A 176 20.42 -3.64 13.17
N PHE A 177 19.10 -3.83 12.98
CA PHE A 177 18.50 -5.14 12.73
C PHE A 177 18.51 -5.50 11.24
N TYR A 178 18.42 -4.48 10.37
CA TYR A 178 18.37 -4.59 8.90
C TYR A 178 19.50 -3.77 8.29
N PRO A 179 20.74 -4.28 8.29
CA PRO A 179 21.93 -3.51 7.85
C PRO A 179 21.87 -3.10 6.38
N GLU A 180 21.04 -3.76 5.55
CA GLU A 180 20.76 -3.38 4.18
C GLU A 180 20.15 -1.97 4.06
N LEU A 181 19.39 -1.51 5.04
CA LEU A 181 18.86 -0.15 5.08
C LEU A 181 20.01 0.89 5.16
N LYS A 182 20.99 0.65 6.03
CA LYS A 182 22.17 1.52 6.14
C LYS A 182 23.02 1.48 4.87
N LYS A 183 23.22 0.29 4.30
CA LYS A 183 23.96 0.12 3.06
C LYS A 183 23.31 0.83 1.89
N ALA A 184 21.98 0.77 1.80
CA ALA A 184 21.20 1.40 0.72
C ALA A 184 20.79 2.85 1.03
N GLN A 185 21.16 3.43 2.18
CA GLN A 185 20.74 4.77 2.61
C GLN A 185 20.85 5.83 1.51
N PRO A 186 21.97 6.01 0.78
CA PRO A 186 22.05 7.02 -0.27
C PRO A 186 20.99 6.80 -1.37
N ALA A 187 20.76 5.56 -1.77
CA ALA A 187 19.76 5.20 -2.78
C ALA A 187 18.33 5.45 -2.29
N ILE A 188 18.04 5.12 -1.03
CA ILE A 188 16.73 5.36 -0.42
C ILE A 188 16.41 6.85 -0.43
N LEU A 189 17.29 7.66 0.13
CA LEU A 189 17.08 9.11 0.26
C LEU A 189 16.96 9.80 -1.11
N ASP A 190 17.82 9.43 -2.07
CA ASP A 190 17.79 9.98 -3.42
C ASP A 190 16.52 9.60 -4.20
N ASN A 191 16.11 8.32 -4.18
CA ASN A 191 14.91 7.89 -4.89
C ASN A 191 13.63 8.52 -4.32
N LEU A 192 13.52 8.64 -3.00
CA LEU A 192 12.39 9.32 -2.34
C LEU A 192 12.33 10.79 -2.75
N THR A 193 13.43 11.51 -2.62
CA THR A 193 13.49 12.94 -2.97
C THR A 193 13.19 13.18 -4.45
N ARG A 194 13.76 12.38 -5.35
CA ARG A 194 13.50 12.53 -6.80
C ARG A 194 12.05 12.27 -7.16
N GLU A 195 11.44 11.20 -6.60
CA GLU A 195 10.06 10.86 -6.93
C GLU A 195 9.09 11.88 -6.32
N GLU A 196 9.38 12.42 -5.14
CA GLU A 196 8.63 13.48 -4.49
C GLU A 196 8.65 14.78 -5.33
N ILE A 197 9.83 15.25 -5.76
CA ILE A 197 9.98 16.42 -6.63
C ILE A 197 9.26 16.20 -7.98
N ARG A 198 9.41 15.00 -8.57
CA ARG A 198 8.73 14.66 -9.82
C ARG A 198 7.22 14.69 -9.65
N PHE A 199 6.73 14.17 -8.54
CA PHE A 199 5.30 14.11 -8.24
C PHE A 199 4.71 15.50 -8.00
N ALA A 200 5.38 16.38 -7.27
CA ALA A 200 4.94 17.75 -7.04
C ALA A 200 4.63 18.48 -8.35
N ARG A 201 5.51 18.35 -9.36
CA ARG A 201 5.29 18.92 -10.71
C ARG A 201 4.10 18.32 -11.44
N THR A 202 3.81 17.04 -11.21
CA THR A 202 2.73 16.29 -11.86
C THR A 202 1.38 16.57 -11.22
N VAL A 203 1.35 16.66 -9.87
CA VAL A 203 0.12 16.82 -9.09
C VAL A 203 -0.55 18.15 -9.33
N GLU A 204 0.21 19.23 -9.42
CA GLU A 204 -0.36 20.57 -9.56
C GLU A 204 -1.29 20.66 -10.78
N ALA A 205 -0.83 20.21 -11.95
CA ALA A 205 -1.64 20.25 -13.17
C ALA A 205 -2.75 19.18 -13.18
N GLY A 206 -2.42 17.93 -12.76
CA GLY A 206 -3.37 16.82 -12.78
C GLY A 206 -4.50 16.96 -11.77
N THR A 207 -4.20 17.48 -10.57
CA THR A 207 -5.21 17.68 -9.52
C THR A 207 -6.17 18.81 -9.89
N ALA A 208 -5.66 19.94 -10.41
CA ALA A 208 -6.52 21.03 -10.85
C ALA A 208 -7.51 20.56 -11.95
N HIS A 209 -7.05 19.73 -12.88
CA HIS A 209 -7.93 19.17 -13.91
C HIS A 209 -8.95 18.18 -13.35
N LEU A 210 -8.53 17.32 -12.42
CA LEU A 210 -9.43 16.39 -11.72
C LEU A 210 -10.51 17.14 -10.93
N GLU A 211 -10.15 18.18 -10.19
CA GLU A 211 -11.11 19.01 -9.43
C GLU A 211 -12.19 19.61 -10.31
N ASN A 212 -11.85 20.10 -11.51
CA ASN A 212 -12.82 20.57 -12.48
C ASN A 212 -13.77 19.45 -12.92
N LEU A 213 -13.24 18.24 -13.23
CA LEU A 213 -14.07 17.09 -13.60
C LEU A 213 -15.01 16.68 -12.47
N LEU A 214 -14.55 16.70 -11.22
CA LEU A 214 -15.38 16.36 -10.05
C LEU A 214 -16.45 17.43 -9.77
N ALA A 215 -16.15 18.71 -10.00
CA ALA A 215 -17.14 19.79 -9.91
C ALA A 215 -18.25 19.62 -10.95
N ASP A 216 -17.90 19.28 -12.20
CA ASP A 216 -18.86 19.00 -13.27
C ASP A 216 -19.76 17.80 -12.92
N LEU A 217 -19.20 16.74 -12.33
CA LEU A 217 -19.95 15.56 -11.88
C LEU A 217 -20.95 15.90 -10.78
N LYS A 218 -20.56 16.72 -9.81
CA LYS A 218 -21.47 17.18 -8.74
C LYS A 218 -22.62 17.99 -9.31
N SER A 219 -22.35 18.87 -10.30
CA SER A 219 -23.38 19.67 -10.96
C SER A 219 -24.37 18.83 -11.77
N SER A 220 -23.91 17.73 -12.35
CA SER A 220 -24.72 16.78 -13.13
C SER A 220 -25.34 15.66 -12.30
N ASN A 221 -25.13 15.64 -10.98
CA ASN A 221 -25.61 14.63 -10.05
C ASN A 221 -25.14 13.20 -10.40
N SER A 222 -23.97 13.06 -11.02
CA SER A 222 -23.35 11.78 -11.37
C SER A 222 -22.35 11.37 -10.27
N PRO A 223 -22.47 10.18 -9.66
CA PRO A 223 -21.62 9.79 -8.53
C PRO A 223 -20.25 9.23 -8.95
N ILE A 224 -20.04 8.95 -10.25
CA ILE A 224 -18.89 8.19 -10.74
C ILE A 224 -18.21 8.94 -11.87
N LEU A 225 -16.89 9.18 -11.72
CA LEU A 225 -16.04 9.71 -12.78
C LEU A 225 -15.77 8.63 -13.84
N ASP A 226 -15.97 8.98 -15.09
CA ASP A 226 -15.65 8.13 -16.25
C ASP A 226 -14.18 7.68 -16.23
N GLY A 227 -13.95 6.37 -16.39
CA GLY A 227 -12.62 5.79 -16.32
C GLY A 227 -11.69 6.22 -17.46
N GLY A 228 -12.23 6.54 -18.65
CA GLY A 228 -11.46 7.10 -19.77
C GLY A 228 -10.88 8.47 -19.41
N LYS A 229 -11.68 9.35 -18.77
CA LYS A 229 -11.21 10.66 -18.27
C LYS A 229 -10.15 10.50 -17.18
N ALA A 230 -10.32 9.52 -16.29
CA ALA A 230 -9.32 9.20 -15.28
C ALA A 230 -8.02 8.65 -15.93
N PHE A 231 -8.15 7.89 -17.02
CA PHE A 231 -7.01 7.44 -17.80
C PHE A 231 -6.28 8.59 -18.49
N ASP A 232 -6.99 9.59 -19.01
CA ASP A 232 -6.39 10.79 -19.59
C ASP A 232 -5.57 11.58 -18.56
N LEU A 233 -6.05 11.66 -17.31
CA LEU A 233 -5.28 12.24 -16.20
C LEU A 233 -4.00 11.46 -15.93
N TYR A 234 -4.07 10.13 -15.97
CA TYR A 234 -2.90 9.26 -15.80
C TYR A 234 -1.92 9.38 -16.97
N ALA A 235 -2.41 9.32 -18.21
CA ALA A 235 -1.56 9.30 -19.41
C ALA A 235 -0.92 10.67 -19.70
N THR A 236 -1.67 11.76 -19.51
CA THR A 236 -1.24 13.13 -19.87
C THR A 236 -0.49 13.80 -18.73
N TYR A 237 -1.03 13.70 -17.51
CA TYR A 237 -0.48 14.41 -16.34
C TYR A 237 0.29 13.48 -15.40
N GLY A 238 0.27 12.15 -15.62
CA GLY A 238 0.93 11.18 -14.76
C GLY A 238 0.28 11.06 -13.36
N LEU A 239 -0.99 11.50 -13.20
CA LEU A 239 -1.72 11.38 -11.94
C LEU A 239 -2.17 9.91 -11.79
N PRO A 240 -1.68 9.15 -10.78
CA PRO A 240 -2.05 7.76 -10.62
C PRO A 240 -3.54 7.59 -10.38
N PHE A 241 -4.11 6.48 -10.90
CA PHE A 241 -5.52 6.13 -10.74
C PHE A 241 -5.94 6.14 -9.25
N GLU A 242 -5.14 5.54 -8.40
CA GLU A 242 -5.39 5.43 -6.97
C GLU A 242 -5.49 6.80 -6.30
N ILE A 243 -4.69 7.77 -6.76
CA ILE A 243 -4.74 9.15 -6.24
C ILE A 243 -5.99 9.86 -6.76
N SER A 244 -6.35 9.67 -8.02
CA SER A 244 -7.60 10.22 -8.58
C SER A 244 -8.82 9.66 -7.84
N ARG A 245 -8.83 8.36 -7.55
CA ARG A 245 -9.88 7.70 -6.78
C ARG A 245 -9.94 8.19 -5.32
N ASP A 246 -8.79 8.32 -4.65
CA ASP A 246 -8.73 8.84 -3.29
C ASP A 246 -9.32 10.27 -3.21
N ILE A 247 -8.99 11.14 -4.18
CA ILE A 247 -9.52 12.52 -4.25
C ILE A 247 -11.03 12.51 -4.51
N ALA A 248 -11.49 11.66 -5.42
CA ALA A 248 -12.91 11.52 -5.72
C ALA A 248 -13.70 11.06 -4.47
N ARG A 249 -13.22 10.04 -3.78
CA ARG A 249 -13.86 9.49 -2.57
C ARG A 249 -13.89 10.47 -1.40
N GLU A 250 -12.88 11.30 -1.23
CA GLU A 250 -12.89 12.40 -0.26
C GLU A 250 -14.02 13.41 -0.50
N GLN A 251 -14.49 13.48 -1.75
CA GLN A 251 -15.59 14.35 -2.15
C GLN A 251 -16.94 13.63 -2.29
N GLY A 252 -17.04 12.35 -1.85
CA GLY A 252 -18.24 11.53 -1.91
C GLY A 252 -18.55 10.97 -3.31
N LEU A 253 -17.56 10.97 -4.21
CA LEU A 253 -17.64 10.43 -5.57
C LEU A 253 -16.76 9.18 -5.69
N ASP A 254 -16.84 8.44 -6.81
CA ASP A 254 -15.93 7.33 -7.12
C ASP A 254 -15.44 7.43 -8.58
N VAL A 255 -14.58 6.51 -9.00
CA VAL A 255 -14.02 6.43 -10.34
C VAL A 255 -14.28 5.05 -10.93
N ASP A 256 -14.69 4.98 -12.19
CA ASP A 256 -14.90 3.71 -12.90
C ASP A 256 -13.54 3.04 -13.21
N GLU A 257 -13.18 2.07 -12.36
CA GLU A 257 -11.94 1.32 -12.47
C GLU A 257 -11.94 0.37 -13.67
N ILE A 258 -13.11 -0.17 -14.04
CA ILE A 258 -13.22 -1.09 -15.18
C ILE A 258 -12.93 -0.31 -16.47
N ALA A 259 -13.62 0.80 -16.70
CA ALA A 259 -13.41 1.65 -17.87
C ALA A 259 -11.99 2.25 -17.91
N PHE A 260 -11.38 2.55 -16.75
CA PHE A 260 -9.98 2.97 -16.69
C PHE A 260 -9.02 1.88 -17.19
N ASN A 261 -9.20 0.63 -16.76
CA ASN A 261 -8.36 -0.48 -17.17
C ASN A 261 -8.54 -0.78 -18.66
N GLU A 262 -9.76 -0.72 -19.19
CA GLU A 262 -10.04 -0.87 -20.62
C GLU A 262 -9.35 0.23 -21.45
N ALA A 263 -9.39 1.49 -21.02
CA ALA A 263 -8.70 2.59 -21.68
C ALA A 263 -7.17 2.39 -21.66
N LYS A 264 -6.64 1.91 -20.55
CA LYS A 264 -5.21 1.60 -20.38
C LYS A 264 -4.76 0.47 -21.32
N GLU A 265 -5.55 -0.59 -21.45
CA GLU A 265 -5.26 -1.70 -22.37
C GLU A 265 -5.33 -1.25 -23.85
N LYS A 266 -6.36 -0.49 -24.22
CA LYS A 266 -6.47 0.08 -25.58
C LYS A 266 -5.26 0.93 -25.93
N HIS A 267 -4.81 1.79 -24.99
CA HIS A 267 -3.62 2.61 -25.19
C HIS A 267 -2.35 1.78 -25.32
N ALA A 268 -2.19 0.73 -24.51
CA ALA A 268 -1.05 -0.19 -24.59
C ALA A 268 -0.99 -0.92 -25.94
N LEU A 269 -2.13 -1.38 -26.44
CA LEU A 269 -2.23 -2.00 -27.77
C LEU A 269 -1.89 -1.01 -28.90
N ALA A 270 -2.41 0.21 -28.82
CA ALA A 270 -2.18 1.27 -29.83
C ALA A 270 -0.71 1.75 -29.86
N SER A 271 -0.03 1.74 -28.71
CA SER A 271 1.39 2.14 -28.58
C SER A 271 2.39 1.01 -28.91
N GLY A 272 1.94 -0.13 -29.44
CA GLY A 272 2.80 -1.27 -29.78
C GLY A 272 3.27 -2.10 -28.58
N GLY A 273 2.81 -1.78 -27.38
CA GLY A 273 3.22 -2.42 -26.12
C GLY A 273 2.49 -3.71 -25.75
N GLY A 274 1.59 -4.20 -26.59
CA GLY A 274 0.78 -5.41 -26.32
C GLY A 274 1.58 -6.72 -26.17
N LYS A 275 2.88 -6.70 -26.47
CA LYS A 275 3.80 -7.82 -26.19
C LYS A 275 4.71 -7.58 -24.97
N ALA A 276 4.90 -6.34 -24.54
CA ALA A 276 5.82 -6.01 -23.46
C ALA A 276 5.15 -5.85 -22.07
N MET A 277 3.84 -5.72 -22.00
CA MET A 277 3.08 -5.62 -20.72
C MET A 277 2.18 -6.83 -20.45
N GLY A 278 2.24 -7.88 -21.28
CA GLY A 278 1.51 -9.13 -21.08
C GLY A 278 2.19 -10.01 -20.05
N LYS A 279 1.46 -10.34 -19.00
CA LYS A 279 1.74 -11.40 -18.02
C LYS A 279 3.02 -11.22 -17.19
N LEU A 280 2.88 -10.57 -16.05
CA LEU A 280 3.74 -10.87 -14.89
C LEU A 280 3.67 -12.39 -14.65
N GLY A 281 4.77 -13.10 -14.97
CA GLY A 281 5.00 -14.46 -14.54
C GLY A 281 5.06 -15.57 -15.59
N GLY A 282 4.66 -15.33 -16.85
CA GLY A 282 4.69 -16.39 -17.87
C GLY A 282 5.99 -16.45 -18.67
N GLU A 283 6.35 -15.37 -19.33
CA GLU A 283 7.50 -15.36 -20.26
C GLU A 283 8.85 -15.34 -19.54
N ASP A 284 8.97 -14.65 -18.39
CA ASP A 284 10.19 -14.69 -17.59
C ASP A 284 10.42 -16.07 -16.98
N ALA A 285 9.36 -16.77 -16.55
CA ALA A 285 9.47 -18.13 -16.01
C ALA A 285 9.89 -19.14 -17.10
N GLU A 286 9.36 -19.03 -18.30
CA GLU A 286 9.76 -19.86 -19.45
C GLU A 286 11.19 -19.55 -19.89
N PHE A 287 11.57 -18.28 -19.97
CA PHE A 287 12.92 -17.84 -20.28
C PHE A 287 13.93 -18.34 -19.24
N PHE A 288 13.64 -18.20 -17.94
CA PHE A 288 14.51 -18.74 -16.90
C PHE A 288 14.52 -20.26 -16.86
N ALA A 289 13.44 -20.94 -17.20
CA ALA A 289 13.39 -22.39 -17.31
C ALA A 289 14.26 -22.91 -18.49
N GLU A 290 14.28 -22.20 -19.62
CA GLU A 290 15.21 -22.50 -20.75
C GLU A 290 16.67 -22.29 -20.35
N ILE A 291 16.99 -21.18 -19.71
CA ILE A 291 18.37 -20.92 -19.19
C ILE A 291 18.77 -22.01 -18.18
N LEU A 292 17.89 -22.38 -17.28
CA LEU A 292 18.17 -23.44 -16.31
C LEU A 292 18.45 -24.80 -16.98
N LYS A 293 17.66 -25.14 -17.99
CA LYS A 293 17.86 -26.35 -18.80
C LYS A 293 19.21 -26.34 -19.54
N ASP A 294 19.56 -25.19 -20.12
CA ASP A 294 20.84 -25.02 -20.82
C ASP A 294 22.05 -25.11 -19.86
N LEU A 295 21.94 -24.53 -18.67
CA LEU A 295 22.96 -24.61 -17.63
C LEU A 295 23.11 -26.02 -17.07
N GLN A 296 22.01 -26.73 -16.83
CA GLN A 296 22.02 -28.14 -16.41
C GLN A 296 22.59 -29.07 -17.49
N GLY A 297 22.30 -28.80 -18.77
CA GLY A 297 22.89 -29.54 -19.89
C GLY A 297 24.39 -29.30 -20.06
N LYS A 298 24.91 -28.19 -19.56
CA LYS A 298 26.35 -27.82 -19.58
C LYS A 298 27.09 -28.21 -18.30
N GLY A 299 26.44 -28.92 -17.36
CA GLY A 299 27.05 -29.40 -16.12
C GLY A 299 27.45 -28.28 -15.15
N LYS A 300 26.75 -27.15 -15.20
CA LYS A 300 26.94 -26.01 -14.30
C LYS A 300 25.75 -25.81 -13.38
#